data_66d259eb9a60eebefe66dc72fcf2da4c
#
_entry.id   66d259eb9a60eebefe66dc72fcf2da4c
#
_cell.length_a   1.000
_cell.length_b   1.000
_cell.length_c   1.000
_cell.angle_alpha   90.00
_cell.angle_beta   90.00
_cell.angle_gamma   90.00
#
_symmetry.space_group_name_H-M   'P 1'
#
loop_
_entity.id
_entity.type
_entity.pdbx_description
1 polymer ?
#
loop_
_entity_poly.entity_id
_entity_poly.type
_entity_poly.pdbx_seq_one_letter_code
_entity_poly.pdbx_strand_id
1 'polypeptide(L)'
;MIIENQTFDEERALYGLKGLTVKNCRFDGPADGESAFKECRDIDVAGCFMNLRYPFWHVEKAKITDTNFTQNCRAALWYDKDIYIENSKLFGIKAIRECENISLKNCSVNSPEFAWKSQNLKIENVTIEESEYPFFEIRGAKITGLKMKGKYSFQYDENIEIADSELDTKDAFWHTKNVTVKDSLVKSEYLGWYSENLTLINCRIIGTQPFCYCKNLTLKNCSMEDCDLAFERSGVFAEVNGKIDSVKNPLKGKITADEIGELILEDDFCDKTKTTIVYRNMNN
;
A
#
# COMPACT_ATOMS: atom_id res chain seq x y z
N MET A 1 18.64 -12.48 -27.49
CA MET A 1 19.21 -11.30 -28.22
C MET A 1 19.68 -10.31 -27.16
N ILE A 2 20.81 -9.65 -27.37
CA ILE A 2 21.34 -8.63 -26.44
C ILE A 2 21.39 -7.30 -27.16
N ILE A 3 20.92 -6.24 -26.49
CA ILE A 3 20.95 -4.84 -26.94
C ILE A 3 21.62 -4.02 -25.83
N GLU A 4 22.66 -3.28 -26.13
CA GLU A 4 23.42 -2.53 -25.13
C GLU A 4 23.79 -1.11 -25.63
N ASN A 5 23.76 -0.13 -24.70
CA ASN A 5 24.26 1.22 -24.93
C ASN A 5 23.62 1.94 -26.13
N GLN A 6 22.33 1.72 -26.36
CA GLN A 6 21.57 2.35 -27.44
C GLN A 6 20.55 3.35 -26.91
N THR A 7 20.12 4.24 -27.81
CA THR A 7 19.04 5.18 -27.55
C THR A 7 17.90 4.92 -28.52
N PHE A 8 16.68 4.91 -27.98
CA PHE A 8 15.44 4.67 -28.71
C PHE A 8 14.51 5.84 -28.46
N ASP A 9 13.88 6.34 -29.50
CA ASP A 9 12.94 7.45 -29.46
C ASP A 9 11.66 7.15 -30.29
N GLU A 10 11.65 6.08 -31.05
CA GLU A 10 10.54 5.66 -31.86
C GLU A 10 9.47 4.90 -31.09
N GLU A 11 8.23 4.97 -31.56
CA GLU A 11 7.11 4.21 -31.01
C GLU A 11 7.37 2.71 -31.14
N ARG A 12 7.11 1.95 -30.05
CA ARG A 12 7.22 0.49 -30.03
C ARG A 12 8.57 -0.07 -30.48
N ALA A 13 9.64 0.61 -30.13
CA ALA A 13 11.02 0.30 -30.57
C ALA A 13 11.39 -1.19 -30.49
N LEU A 14 10.94 -1.91 -29.44
CA LEU A 14 11.26 -3.30 -29.17
C LEU A 14 9.99 -4.19 -29.10
N TYR A 15 8.95 -3.81 -29.83
CA TYR A 15 7.63 -4.46 -29.77
C TYR A 15 7.68 -5.97 -30.05
N GLY A 16 7.01 -6.75 -29.19
CA GLY A 16 6.73 -8.18 -29.43
C GLY A 16 7.96 -9.10 -29.35
N LEU A 17 9.11 -8.62 -28.91
CA LEU A 17 10.33 -9.43 -28.81
C LEU A 17 10.28 -10.42 -27.64
N LYS A 18 10.99 -11.52 -27.81
CA LYS A 18 11.11 -12.59 -26.81
C LYS A 18 12.56 -12.96 -26.54
N GLY A 19 12.88 -13.26 -25.26
CA GLY A 19 14.23 -13.67 -24.87
C GLY A 19 15.24 -12.53 -25.07
N LEU A 20 14.86 -11.30 -24.71
CA LEU A 20 15.66 -10.09 -24.93
C LEU A 20 16.36 -9.68 -23.65
N THR A 21 17.64 -9.31 -23.75
CA THR A 21 18.39 -8.63 -22.70
C THR A 21 18.75 -7.22 -23.16
N VAL A 22 18.34 -6.19 -22.40
CA VAL A 22 18.58 -4.78 -22.70
C VAL A 22 19.42 -4.17 -21.58
N LYS A 23 20.58 -3.59 -21.89
CA LYS A 23 21.46 -3.03 -20.87
C LYS A 23 21.92 -1.61 -21.22
N ASN A 24 21.92 -0.75 -20.21
CA ASN A 24 22.46 0.61 -20.29
C ASN A 24 21.87 1.42 -21.48
N CYS A 25 20.61 1.18 -21.82
CA CYS A 25 19.93 1.87 -22.91
C CYS A 25 19.11 3.05 -22.42
N ARG A 26 18.88 4.02 -23.31
CA ARG A 26 18.01 5.16 -23.07
C ARG A 26 16.77 5.07 -23.96
N PHE A 27 15.61 5.22 -23.35
CA PHE A 27 14.34 5.37 -24.01
C PHE A 27 13.89 6.81 -23.81
N ASP A 28 14.33 7.69 -24.71
CA ASP A 28 14.25 9.14 -24.57
C ASP A 28 14.51 9.82 -25.90
N GLY A 29 13.88 10.97 -26.16
CA GLY A 29 14.17 11.78 -27.34
C GLY A 29 12.96 12.60 -27.83
N PRO A 30 13.16 13.45 -28.85
CA PRO A 30 12.17 14.41 -29.31
C PRO A 30 10.99 13.79 -30.07
N ALA A 31 11.11 12.58 -30.59
CA ALA A 31 10.00 11.90 -31.25
C ALA A 31 8.92 11.43 -30.27
N ASP A 32 9.24 11.40 -28.96
CA ASP A 32 8.30 11.03 -27.89
C ASP A 32 7.54 9.71 -28.18
N GLY A 33 8.24 8.74 -28.70
CA GLY A 33 7.72 7.40 -28.93
C GLY A 33 7.25 6.74 -27.64
N GLU A 34 6.24 5.90 -27.70
CA GLU A 34 5.68 5.22 -26.54
C GLU A 34 5.71 3.70 -26.69
N SER A 35 5.45 2.99 -25.57
CA SER A 35 5.20 1.55 -25.59
C SER A 35 6.40 0.71 -26.07
N ALA A 36 7.62 1.11 -25.68
CA ALA A 36 8.85 0.53 -26.22
C ALA A 36 8.91 -0.99 -26.12
N PHE A 37 8.49 -1.58 -25.00
CA PHE A 37 8.49 -3.04 -24.78
C PHE A 37 7.10 -3.69 -24.89
N LYS A 38 6.16 -3.04 -25.54
CA LYS A 38 4.81 -3.59 -25.65
C LYS A 38 4.81 -5.04 -26.16
N GLU A 39 4.07 -5.92 -25.44
CA GLU A 39 3.91 -7.35 -25.77
C GLU A 39 5.21 -8.16 -25.79
N CYS A 40 6.27 -7.68 -25.16
CA CYS A 40 7.49 -8.46 -24.97
C CYS A 40 7.30 -9.60 -23.97
N ARG A 41 8.15 -10.65 -24.08
CA ARG A 41 8.12 -11.79 -23.17
C ARG A 41 9.53 -12.28 -22.84
N ASP A 42 9.71 -12.76 -21.60
CA ASP A 42 10.96 -13.31 -21.10
C ASP A 42 12.13 -12.33 -21.32
N ILE A 43 12.05 -11.12 -20.74
CA ILE A 43 13.01 -10.03 -20.97
C ILE A 43 13.76 -9.63 -19.70
N ASP A 44 15.05 -9.33 -19.85
CA ASP A 44 15.89 -8.71 -18.82
C ASP A 44 16.26 -7.29 -19.22
N VAL A 45 15.96 -6.32 -18.34
CA VAL A 45 16.25 -4.89 -18.55
C VAL A 45 17.09 -4.40 -17.38
N ALA A 46 18.29 -3.92 -17.64
CA ALA A 46 19.22 -3.50 -16.59
C ALA A 46 19.93 -2.17 -16.89
N GLY A 47 20.05 -1.31 -15.87
CA GLY A 47 20.79 -0.05 -15.97
C GLY A 47 20.21 0.95 -16.97
N CYS A 48 18.92 0.87 -17.26
CA CYS A 48 18.29 1.67 -18.31
C CYS A 48 17.69 2.99 -17.77
N PHE A 49 17.55 3.94 -18.68
CA PHE A 49 16.86 5.20 -18.46
C PHE A 49 15.58 5.26 -19.28
N MET A 50 14.45 5.34 -18.61
CA MET A 50 13.11 5.36 -19.20
C MET A 50 12.50 6.76 -19.05
N ASN A 51 12.23 7.43 -20.14
CA ASN A 51 11.62 8.77 -20.17
C ASN A 51 10.43 8.88 -21.14
N LEU A 52 10.04 7.78 -21.78
CA LEU A 52 8.92 7.70 -22.69
C LEU A 52 7.72 7.04 -22.01
N ARG A 53 6.50 7.33 -22.50
CA ARG A 53 5.23 6.86 -21.92
C ARG A 53 5.02 5.36 -22.12
N TYR A 54 4.37 4.72 -21.16
CA TYR A 54 3.89 3.33 -21.25
C TYR A 54 4.99 2.33 -21.66
N PRO A 55 6.23 2.40 -21.12
CA PRO A 55 7.32 1.59 -21.65
C PRO A 55 7.02 0.09 -21.63
N PHE A 56 6.34 -0.41 -20.58
CA PHE A 56 5.92 -1.81 -20.47
C PHE A 56 4.40 -1.87 -20.57
N TRP A 57 3.89 -2.55 -21.58
CA TRP A 57 2.46 -2.71 -21.78
C TRP A 57 2.16 -4.10 -22.32
N HIS A 58 1.39 -4.92 -21.58
CA HIS A 58 1.17 -6.34 -21.83
C HIS A 58 2.47 -7.17 -21.90
N VAL A 59 3.44 -6.86 -21.03
CA VAL A 59 4.68 -7.62 -20.93
C VAL A 59 4.46 -8.83 -20.00
N GLU A 60 4.98 -9.97 -20.39
CA GLU A 60 4.99 -11.18 -19.57
C GLU A 60 6.42 -11.61 -19.24
N LYS A 61 6.69 -11.85 -17.95
CA LYS A 61 7.99 -12.29 -17.42
C LYS A 61 9.12 -11.33 -17.76
N ALA A 62 9.24 -10.30 -16.96
CA ALA A 62 10.38 -9.40 -17.05
C ALA A 62 11.14 -9.29 -15.73
N LYS A 63 12.45 -9.18 -15.83
CA LYS A 63 13.33 -8.77 -14.75
C LYS A 63 13.88 -7.37 -15.06
N ILE A 64 13.62 -6.40 -14.18
CA ILE A 64 14.02 -5.01 -14.34
C ILE A 64 14.93 -4.64 -13.17
N THR A 65 16.16 -4.26 -13.43
CA THR A 65 17.12 -3.89 -12.37
C THR A 65 17.82 -2.58 -12.66
N ASP A 66 18.16 -1.86 -11.60
CA ASP A 66 18.97 -0.64 -11.65
C ASP A 66 18.47 0.38 -12.71
N THR A 67 17.15 0.42 -12.91
CA THR A 67 16.49 1.18 -13.97
C THR A 67 15.78 2.39 -13.40
N ASN A 68 15.89 3.53 -14.11
CA ASN A 68 15.27 4.78 -13.71
C ASN A 68 14.11 5.13 -14.64
N PHE A 69 12.89 5.08 -14.09
CA PHE A 69 11.67 5.58 -14.75
C PHE A 69 11.41 7.01 -14.27
N THR A 70 11.38 7.95 -15.19
CA THR A 70 11.12 9.36 -14.89
C THR A 70 9.62 9.64 -14.73
N GLN A 71 9.28 10.88 -14.39
CA GLN A 71 7.89 11.34 -14.31
C GLN A 71 7.14 11.26 -15.65
N ASN A 72 7.84 11.22 -16.77
CA ASN A 72 7.24 11.08 -18.09
C ASN A 72 6.77 9.65 -18.38
N CYS A 73 7.25 8.65 -17.63
CA CYS A 73 6.84 7.25 -17.77
C CYS A 73 5.43 7.00 -17.19
N ARG A 74 4.44 7.74 -17.67
CA ARG A 74 3.05 7.54 -17.29
C ARG A 74 2.64 6.09 -17.52
N ALA A 75 2.00 5.46 -16.51
CA ALA A 75 1.64 4.04 -16.49
C ALA A 75 2.80 3.15 -16.98
N ALA A 76 3.93 3.24 -16.25
CA ALA A 76 5.18 2.59 -16.68
C ALA A 76 5.01 1.09 -16.89
N LEU A 77 4.21 0.43 -16.05
CA LEU A 77 3.79 -0.97 -16.19
C LEU A 77 2.27 -1.01 -16.26
N TRP A 78 1.74 -1.55 -17.37
CA TRP A 78 0.30 -1.60 -17.58
C TRP A 78 -0.14 -2.93 -18.21
N TYR A 79 -1.02 -3.67 -17.51
CA TYR A 79 -1.46 -5.02 -17.85
C TYR A 79 -0.31 -6.03 -17.96
N ASP A 80 0.77 -5.80 -17.19
CA ASP A 80 1.93 -6.68 -17.19
C ASP A 80 1.77 -7.84 -16.20
N LYS A 81 2.48 -8.92 -16.45
CA LYS A 81 2.40 -10.13 -15.64
C LYS A 81 3.77 -10.73 -15.36
N ASP A 82 3.95 -11.24 -14.10
CA ASP A 82 5.17 -11.93 -13.65
C ASP A 82 6.41 -11.02 -13.78
N ILE A 83 6.36 -9.82 -13.19
CA ILE A 83 7.43 -8.83 -13.27
C ILE A 83 8.20 -8.75 -11.94
N TYR A 84 9.51 -8.82 -12.02
CA TYR A 84 10.42 -8.56 -10.90
C TYR A 84 11.18 -7.25 -11.14
N ILE A 85 11.13 -6.34 -10.16
CA ILE A 85 11.81 -5.03 -10.21
C ILE A 85 12.70 -4.88 -8.97
N GLU A 86 13.97 -4.57 -9.16
CA GLU A 86 14.90 -4.37 -8.06
C GLU A 86 15.79 -3.14 -8.28
N ASN A 87 16.18 -2.47 -7.17
CA ASN A 87 17.10 -1.33 -7.13
C ASN A 87 16.73 -0.22 -8.14
N SER A 88 15.44 0.02 -8.34
CA SER A 88 14.95 0.89 -9.42
C SER A 88 14.14 2.06 -8.88
N LYS A 89 14.00 3.11 -9.70
CA LYS A 89 13.17 4.28 -9.40
C LYS A 89 11.95 4.27 -10.31
N LEU A 90 10.75 4.30 -9.70
CA LEU A 90 9.49 4.34 -10.43
C LEU A 90 8.80 5.69 -10.18
N PHE A 91 9.05 6.64 -11.05
CA PHE A 91 8.44 7.96 -10.99
C PHE A 91 7.43 8.12 -12.13
N GLY A 92 6.42 8.93 -11.90
CA GLY A 92 5.34 9.14 -12.84
C GLY A 92 4.02 8.50 -12.41
N ILE A 93 2.93 9.12 -12.83
CA ILE A 93 1.57 8.71 -12.44
C ILE A 93 1.27 7.27 -12.87
N LYS A 94 0.63 6.49 -11.96
CA LYS A 94 0.18 5.11 -12.24
C LYS A 94 1.33 4.18 -12.63
N ALA A 95 2.48 4.30 -11.95
CA ALA A 95 3.68 3.55 -12.33
C ALA A 95 3.46 2.03 -12.45
N ILE A 96 2.54 1.47 -11.67
CA ILE A 96 2.03 0.10 -11.82
C ILE A 96 0.51 0.17 -11.87
N ARG A 97 -0.10 -0.44 -12.87
CA ARG A 97 -1.54 -0.42 -13.04
C ARG A 97 -2.07 -1.71 -13.68
N GLU A 98 -3.11 -2.30 -13.06
CA GLU A 98 -3.82 -3.46 -13.59
C GLU A 98 -2.86 -4.63 -13.93
N CYS A 99 -1.82 -4.81 -13.09
CA CYS A 99 -0.79 -5.82 -13.26
C CYS A 99 -1.02 -7.03 -12.35
N GLU A 100 -0.38 -8.15 -12.66
CA GLU A 100 -0.48 -9.40 -11.90
C GLU A 100 0.90 -9.96 -11.57
N ASN A 101 1.09 -10.48 -10.33
CA ASN A 101 2.34 -11.11 -9.87
C ASN A 101 3.54 -10.15 -9.98
N ILE A 102 3.46 -9.00 -9.33
CA ILE A 102 4.54 -8.00 -9.36
C ILE A 102 5.35 -8.08 -8.08
N SER A 103 6.66 -8.15 -8.22
CA SER A 103 7.61 -8.11 -7.09
C SER A 103 8.50 -6.88 -7.20
N LEU A 104 8.47 -6.03 -6.17
CA LEU A 104 9.38 -4.88 -6.01
C LEU A 104 10.31 -5.11 -4.84
N LYS A 105 11.59 -4.83 -5.03
CA LYS A 105 12.59 -4.90 -3.97
C LYS A 105 13.56 -3.72 -4.05
N ASN A 106 13.83 -3.10 -2.89
CA ASN A 106 14.79 -1.99 -2.75
C ASN A 106 14.52 -0.86 -3.77
N CYS A 107 13.27 -0.47 -3.96
CA CYS A 107 12.88 0.53 -4.94
C CYS A 107 12.46 1.85 -4.27
N SER A 108 12.61 2.95 -5.02
CA SER A 108 12.07 4.26 -4.68
C SER A 108 10.93 4.60 -5.62
N VAL A 109 9.83 5.09 -5.08
CA VAL A 109 8.61 5.39 -5.82
C VAL A 109 8.15 6.81 -5.55
N ASN A 110 7.85 7.55 -6.60
CA ASN A 110 7.13 8.83 -6.54
C ASN A 110 6.06 8.82 -7.64
N SER A 111 4.90 8.30 -7.28
CA SER A 111 3.85 7.97 -8.24
C SER A 111 2.47 8.15 -7.63
N PRO A 112 1.73 9.18 -8.00
CA PRO A 112 0.29 9.20 -7.73
C PRO A 112 -0.41 7.97 -8.35
N GLU A 113 -1.41 7.45 -7.65
CA GLU A 113 -2.18 6.29 -8.08
C GLU A 113 -1.30 5.03 -8.33
N PHE A 114 -0.30 4.84 -7.45
CA PHE A 114 0.62 3.70 -7.53
C PHE A 114 -0.07 2.37 -7.26
N ALA A 115 0.22 1.37 -8.08
CA ALA A 115 -0.24 -0.02 -7.96
C ALA A 115 -1.77 -0.21 -8.05
N TRP A 116 -2.47 0.62 -8.82
CA TRP A 116 -3.92 0.55 -8.97
C TRP A 116 -4.40 -0.77 -9.58
N LYS A 117 -5.44 -1.38 -8.98
CA LYS A 117 -6.18 -2.54 -9.48
C LYS A 117 -5.30 -3.72 -9.85
N SER A 118 -4.18 -3.86 -9.14
CA SER A 118 -3.21 -4.92 -9.39
C SER A 118 -3.42 -6.11 -8.43
N GLN A 119 -2.84 -7.25 -8.77
CA GLN A 119 -3.04 -8.50 -8.02
C GLN A 119 -1.71 -9.17 -7.68
N ASN A 120 -1.67 -9.84 -6.52
CA ASN A 120 -0.53 -10.63 -6.07
C ASN A 120 0.78 -9.82 -6.04
N LEU A 121 0.79 -8.75 -5.23
CA LEU A 121 1.97 -7.90 -5.09
C LEU A 121 2.90 -8.43 -3.99
N LYS A 122 4.19 -8.41 -4.24
CA LYS A 122 5.23 -8.59 -3.23
C LYS A 122 6.10 -7.35 -3.19
N ILE A 123 6.10 -6.65 -2.04
CA ILE A 123 6.82 -5.39 -1.83
C ILE A 123 7.82 -5.60 -0.70
N GLU A 124 9.10 -5.34 -0.94
CA GLU A 124 10.18 -5.53 0.05
C GLU A 124 11.13 -4.32 0.03
N ASN A 125 11.27 -3.65 1.18
CA ASN A 125 12.16 -2.49 1.35
C ASN A 125 11.92 -1.40 0.29
N VAL A 126 10.69 -0.93 0.15
CA VAL A 126 10.32 0.11 -0.80
C VAL A 126 10.04 1.41 -0.06
N THR A 127 10.50 2.53 -0.63
CA THR A 127 10.17 3.87 -0.16
C THR A 127 9.21 4.54 -1.15
N ILE A 128 8.04 4.96 -0.69
CA ILE A 128 7.13 5.82 -1.43
C ILE A 128 7.25 7.22 -0.85
N GLU A 129 7.86 8.14 -1.61
CA GLU A 129 8.17 9.50 -1.15
C GLU A 129 6.90 10.35 -1.00
N GLU A 130 5.99 10.24 -1.96
CA GLU A 130 4.67 10.85 -1.96
C GLU A 130 3.75 10.11 -2.94
N SER A 131 2.50 9.86 -2.52
CA SER A 131 1.49 9.28 -3.41
C SER A 131 0.08 9.62 -2.94
N GLU A 132 -0.80 9.95 -3.88
CA GLU A 132 -2.25 9.98 -3.65
C GLU A 132 -2.88 8.71 -4.21
N TYR A 133 -3.78 8.10 -3.45
CA TYR A 133 -4.44 6.83 -3.77
C TYR A 133 -3.47 5.67 -4.10
N PRO A 134 -2.35 5.46 -3.36
CA PRO A 134 -1.55 4.27 -3.59
C PRO A 134 -2.29 3.01 -3.14
N PHE A 135 -2.07 1.91 -3.83
CA PHE A 135 -2.69 0.62 -3.51
C PHE A 135 -4.22 0.67 -3.49
N PHE A 136 -4.83 1.10 -4.58
CA PHE A 136 -6.29 1.18 -4.69
C PHE A 136 -6.87 -0.04 -5.40
N GLU A 137 -7.84 -0.73 -4.78
CA GLU A 137 -8.47 -1.96 -5.27
C GLU A 137 -7.47 -3.12 -5.55
N ILE A 138 -6.51 -3.31 -4.64
CA ILE A 138 -5.54 -4.41 -4.72
C ILE A 138 -6.16 -5.73 -4.24
N ARG A 139 -5.80 -6.82 -4.90
CA ARG A 139 -6.21 -8.18 -4.54
C ARG A 139 -4.99 -9.04 -4.22
N GLY A 140 -4.69 -9.20 -2.94
CA GLY A 140 -3.54 -9.95 -2.48
C GLY A 140 -2.22 -9.15 -2.55
N ALA A 141 -1.64 -8.88 -1.38
CA ALA A 141 -0.30 -8.33 -1.30
C ALA A 141 0.40 -8.79 -0.03
N LYS A 142 1.71 -8.97 -0.15
CA LYS A 142 2.62 -9.13 0.97
C LYS A 142 3.67 -8.02 0.94
N ILE A 143 3.65 -7.19 1.97
CA ILE A 143 4.43 -5.96 2.04
C ILE A 143 5.30 -5.99 3.30
N THR A 144 6.61 -5.79 3.14
CA THR A 144 7.55 -5.76 4.27
C THR A 144 8.55 -4.61 4.09
N GLY A 145 8.78 -3.84 5.15
CA GLY A 145 9.75 -2.74 5.12
C GLY A 145 9.32 -1.58 4.21
N LEU A 146 8.02 -1.32 4.10
CA LEU A 146 7.51 -0.17 3.35
C LEU A 146 7.64 1.10 4.19
N LYS A 147 8.24 2.14 3.63
CA LYS A 147 8.18 3.50 4.15
C LYS A 147 7.37 4.36 3.20
N MET A 148 6.24 4.87 3.67
CA MET A 148 5.30 5.53 2.78
C MET A 148 4.80 6.85 3.35
N LYS A 149 4.77 7.88 2.48
CA LYS A 149 3.97 9.08 2.66
C LYS A 149 2.90 9.17 1.59
N GLY A 150 1.68 9.53 2.00
CA GLY A 150 0.60 9.62 1.02
C GLY A 150 -0.75 9.97 1.61
N LYS A 151 -1.79 9.80 0.79
CA LYS A 151 -3.20 9.97 1.18
C LYS A 151 -4.06 8.89 0.51
N TYR A 152 -5.16 8.52 1.17
CA TYR A 152 -6.18 7.62 0.63
C TYR A 152 -5.61 6.24 0.25
N SER A 153 -4.69 5.73 1.11
CA SER A 153 -3.90 4.54 0.84
C SER A 153 -4.68 3.26 1.16
N PHE A 154 -4.46 2.21 0.39
CA PHE A 154 -5.05 0.88 0.63
C PHE A 154 -6.59 0.89 0.68
N GLN A 155 -7.26 1.68 -0.13
CA GLN A 155 -8.72 1.69 -0.15
C GLN A 155 -9.28 0.58 -1.04
N TYR A 156 -10.34 -0.08 -0.56
CA TYR A 156 -11.04 -1.19 -1.24
C TYR A 156 -10.17 -2.42 -1.50
N ASP A 157 -9.09 -2.58 -0.73
CA ASP A 157 -8.16 -3.69 -0.87
C ASP A 157 -8.66 -4.95 -0.18
N GLU A 158 -8.21 -6.11 -0.68
CA GLU A 158 -8.54 -7.41 -0.09
C GLU A 158 -7.31 -8.31 0.05
N ASN A 159 -7.21 -9.03 1.19
CA ASN A 159 -6.19 -10.03 1.47
C ASN A 159 -4.76 -9.45 1.46
N ILE A 160 -4.51 -8.45 2.31
CA ILE A 160 -3.23 -7.74 2.40
C ILE A 160 -2.52 -8.08 3.71
N GLU A 161 -1.24 -8.39 3.63
CA GLU A 161 -0.34 -8.53 4.78
C GLU A 161 0.74 -7.44 4.73
N ILE A 162 0.89 -6.67 5.81
CA ILE A 162 1.91 -5.62 5.96
C ILE A 162 2.71 -5.90 7.22
N ALA A 163 4.04 -5.82 7.15
CA ALA A 163 4.90 -5.96 8.32
C ALA A 163 6.10 -4.99 8.28
N ASP A 164 6.66 -4.68 9.45
CA ASP A 164 7.91 -3.91 9.61
C ASP A 164 7.91 -2.60 8.81
N SER A 165 6.78 -1.86 8.84
CA SER A 165 6.53 -0.75 7.91
C SER A 165 6.18 0.55 8.65
N GLU A 166 6.43 1.68 7.97
CA GLU A 166 6.06 3.03 8.41
C GLU A 166 5.09 3.63 7.40
N LEU A 167 3.84 3.83 7.81
CA LEU A 167 2.77 4.40 7.00
C LEU A 167 2.39 5.77 7.55
N ASP A 168 2.83 6.85 6.91
CA ASP A 168 2.42 8.23 7.19
C ASP A 168 1.43 8.67 6.11
N THR A 169 0.15 8.58 6.41
CA THR A 169 -0.90 8.71 5.41
C THR A 169 -2.16 9.36 5.99
N LYS A 170 -3.24 9.35 5.23
CA LYS A 170 -4.57 9.80 5.62
C LYS A 170 -5.62 8.90 4.97
N ASP A 171 -6.75 8.66 5.68
CA ASP A 171 -7.89 7.86 5.20
C ASP A 171 -7.46 6.45 4.71
N ALA A 172 -6.51 5.83 5.43
CA ALA A 172 -6.00 4.51 5.05
C ALA A 172 -6.98 3.38 5.39
N PHE A 173 -6.93 2.31 4.61
CA PHE A 173 -7.67 1.07 4.79
C PHE A 173 -9.21 1.23 4.76
N TRP A 174 -9.74 2.21 4.05
CA TRP A 174 -11.19 2.35 3.92
C TRP A 174 -11.78 1.22 3.07
N HIS A 175 -12.87 0.62 3.55
CA HIS A 175 -13.59 -0.47 2.87
C HIS A 175 -12.73 -1.70 2.55
N THR A 176 -11.64 -1.92 3.31
CA THR A 176 -10.78 -3.09 3.10
C THR A 176 -11.37 -4.36 3.69
N LYS A 177 -10.90 -5.52 3.21
CA LYS A 177 -11.25 -6.84 3.74
C LYS A 177 -10.03 -7.71 3.95
N ASN A 178 -9.98 -8.41 5.10
CA ASN A 178 -8.92 -9.36 5.43
C ASN A 178 -7.53 -8.73 5.36
N VAL A 179 -7.33 -7.63 6.07
CA VAL A 179 -6.03 -6.94 6.13
C VAL A 179 -5.38 -7.20 7.48
N THR A 180 -4.10 -7.55 7.47
CA THR A 180 -3.28 -7.71 8.66
C THR A 180 -2.05 -6.82 8.61
N VAL A 181 -1.85 -6.01 9.64
CA VAL A 181 -0.67 -5.14 9.81
C VAL A 181 0.07 -5.56 11.07
N LYS A 182 1.39 -5.77 10.99
CA LYS A 182 2.22 -6.20 12.12
C LYS A 182 3.46 -5.34 12.29
N ASP A 183 3.90 -5.17 13.54
CA ASP A 183 5.20 -4.60 13.89
C ASP A 183 5.47 -3.27 13.16
N SER A 184 4.46 -2.39 13.07
CA SER A 184 4.46 -1.23 12.19
C SER A 184 3.98 0.05 12.88
N LEU A 185 4.44 1.19 12.35
CA LEU A 185 3.88 2.49 12.64
C LEU A 185 2.81 2.83 11.60
N VAL A 186 1.60 3.16 12.07
CA VAL A 186 0.49 3.59 11.21
C VAL A 186 -0.01 4.96 11.70
N LYS A 187 0.35 6.00 10.98
CA LYS A 187 -0.16 7.36 11.21
C LYS A 187 -1.18 7.67 10.12
N SER A 188 -2.44 7.80 10.54
CA SER A 188 -3.56 8.10 9.64
C SER A 188 -4.75 8.64 10.40
N GLU A 189 -5.22 9.81 10.03
CA GLU A 189 -6.57 10.25 10.38
C GLU A 189 -7.58 9.30 9.74
N TYR A 190 -8.72 9.07 10.38
CA TYR A 190 -9.86 8.26 9.90
C TYR A 190 -9.46 6.84 9.43
N LEU A 191 -8.51 6.23 10.13
CA LEU A 191 -7.94 4.92 9.81
C LEU A 191 -9.01 3.83 9.80
N GLY A 192 -9.04 3.01 8.77
CA GLY A 192 -9.77 1.74 8.71
C GLY A 192 -11.28 1.84 8.61
N TRP A 193 -11.85 2.98 8.26
CA TRP A 193 -13.29 3.14 8.18
C TRP A 193 -13.95 2.12 7.24
N TYR A 194 -15.05 1.52 7.69
CA TYR A 194 -15.84 0.51 6.98
C TYR A 194 -15.06 -0.77 6.63
N SER A 195 -13.91 -1.02 7.26
CA SER A 195 -13.14 -2.25 7.04
C SER A 195 -13.81 -3.48 7.64
N GLU A 196 -13.51 -4.64 7.08
CA GLU A 196 -13.95 -5.95 7.57
C GLU A 196 -12.74 -6.88 7.77
N ASN A 197 -12.64 -7.51 8.96
CA ASN A 197 -11.52 -8.36 9.35
C ASN A 197 -10.16 -7.63 9.28
N LEU A 198 -10.10 -6.39 9.76
CA LEU A 198 -8.85 -5.66 9.91
C LEU A 198 -8.17 -6.05 11.22
N THR A 199 -6.91 -6.46 11.15
CA THR A 199 -6.12 -6.87 12.30
C THR A 199 -4.81 -6.10 12.38
N LEU A 200 -4.52 -5.46 13.52
CA LEU A 200 -3.24 -4.83 13.80
C LEU A 200 -2.60 -5.52 15.01
N ILE A 201 -1.32 -5.87 14.90
CA ILE A 201 -0.55 -6.58 15.94
C ILE A 201 0.76 -5.85 16.17
N ASN A 202 1.09 -5.53 17.43
CA ASN A 202 2.32 -4.81 17.82
C ASN A 202 2.48 -3.48 17.05
N CYS A 203 1.39 -2.76 16.78
CA CYS A 203 1.43 -1.54 16.01
C CYS A 203 1.33 -0.31 16.91
N ARG A 204 2.02 0.76 16.50
CA ARG A 204 1.80 2.11 17.01
C ARG A 204 0.86 2.83 16.05
N ILE A 205 -0.28 3.29 16.56
CA ILE A 205 -1.35 3.91 15.80
C ILE A 205 -1.46 5.37 16.21
N ILE A 206 -1.48 6.28 15.24
CA ILE A 206 -1.56 7.72 15.50
C ILE A 206 -2.61 8.35 14.60
N GLY A 207 -3.54 9.10 15.17
CA GLY A 207 -4.48 9.93 14.42
C GLY A 207 -5.93 9.80 14.87
N THR A 208 -6.68 10.84 14.60
CA THR A 208 -8.07 11.04 15.03
C THR A 208 -9.05 10.04 14.41
N GLN A 209 -10.12 9.73 15.13
CA GLN A 209 -11.29 8.94 14.71
C GLN A 209 -10.92 7.61 14.01
N PRO A 210 -10.01 6.82 14.57
CA PRO A 210 -9.65 5.54 13.96
C PRO A 210 -10.76 4.51 14.12
N PHE A 211 -10.87 3.64 13.11
CA PHE A 211 -11.67 2.42 13.17
C PHE A 211 -13.18 2.61 13.35
N CYS A 212 -13.77 3.60 12.69
CA CYS A 212 -15.23 3.74 12.69
C CYS A 212 -15.89 2.79 11.68
N TYR A 213 -17.04 2.25 12.05
CA TYR A 213 -17.89 1.36 11.23
C TYR A 213 -17.22 0.02 10.83
N CYS A 214 -16.21 -0.42 11.58
CA CYS A 214 -15.49 -1.67 11.31
C CYS A 214 -16.31 -2.91 11.69
N LYS A 215 -16.13 -3.98 10.93
CA LYS A 215 -16.62 -5.32 11.27
C LYS A 215 -15.45 -6.23 11.61
N ASN A 216 -15.48 -6.86 12.79
CA ASN A 216 -14.44 -7.79 13.25
C ASN A 216 -13.04 -7.14 13.29
N LEU A 217 -12.95 -5.93 13.84
CA LEU A 217 -11.66 -5.29 14.11
C LEU A 217 -10.93 -6.01 15.25
N THR A 218 -9.63 -6.24 15.06
CA THR A 218 -8.77 -6.82 16.11
C THR A 218 -7.50 -5.99 16.28
N LEU A 219 -7.27 -5.50 17.50
CA LEU A 219 -6.00 -4.89 17.91
C LEU A 219 -5.35 -5.78 18.97
N LYS A 220 -4.08 -6.16 18.79
CA LYS A 220 -3.31 -6.93 19.77
C LYS A 220 -1.99 -6.23 20.07
N ASN A 221 -1.76 -5.95 21.36
CA ASN A 221 -0.51 -5.32 21.81
C ASN A 221 -0.18 -4.03 21.04
N CYS A 222 -1.18 -3.17 20.81
CA CYS A 222 -1.03 -1.91 20.08
C CYS A 222 -0.95 -0.74 21.07
N SER A 223 -0.36 0.40 20.64
CA SER A 223 -0.52 1.70 21.29
C SER A 223 -1.29 2.66 20.39
N MET A 224 -2.03 3.59 21.01
CA MET A 224 -2.85 4.56 20.30
C MET A 224 -2.52 5.97 20.82
N GLU A 225 -2.17 6.90 19.92
CA GLU A 225 -1.79 8.26 20.24
C GLU A 225 -2.62 9.24 19.38
N ASP A 226 -3.07 10.33 19.96
CA ASP A 226 -3.98 11.30 19.30
C ASP A 226 -5.22 10.61 18.70
N CYS A 227 -5.70 9.56 19.38
CA CYS A 227 -6.79 8.70 18.91
C CYS A 227 -8.07 9.02 19.71
N ASP A 228 -8.72 10.09 19.36
CA ASP A 228 -10.04 10.44 19.89
C ASP A 228 -11.18 9.80 19.09
N LEU A 229 -12.37 9.70 19.68
CA LEU A 229 -13.59 9.17 19.09
C LEU A 229 -13.41 7.79 18.41
N ALA A 230 -12.52 6.97 18.95
CA ALA A 230 -12.17 5.68 18.39
C ALA A 230 -13.33 4.67 18.44
N PHE A 231 -13.38 3.77 17.48
CA PHE A 231 -14.26 2.59 17.41
C PHE A 231 -15.74 2.89 17.19
N GLU A 232 -16.11 4.08 16.76
CA GLU A 232 -17.52 4.43 16.59
C GLU A 232 -18.23 3.42 15.66
N ARG A 233 -19.34 2.86 16.14
CA ARG A 233 -20.17 1.87 15.44
C ARG A 233 -19.42 0.64 14.94
N SER A 234 -18.41 0.19 15.71
CA SER A 234 -17.57 -0.95 15.33
C SER A 234 -17.75 -2.17 16.22
N GLY A 235 -17.61 -3.34 15.62
CA GLY A 235 -17.38 -4.59 16.34
C GLY A 235 -15.87 -4.75 16.57
N VAL A 236 -15.41 -4.72 17.84
CA VAL A 236 -13.98 -4.58 18.16
C VAL A 236 -13.52 -5.52 19.27
N PHE A 237 -12.34 -6.11 19.07
CA PHE A 237 -11.53 -6.75 20.10
C PHE A 237 -10.19 -6.05 20.16
N ALA A 238 -9.97 -5.21 21.19
CA ALA A 238 -8.79 -4.38 21.28
C ALA A 238 -8.03 -4.63 22.58
N GLU A 239 -6.72 -4.83 22.46
CA GLU A 239 -5.74 -4.82 23.54
C GLU A 239 -4.75 -3.67 23.26
N VAL A 240 -4.95 -2.54 23.95
CA VAL A 240 -4.17 -1.32 23.79
C VAL A 240 -3.31 -1.08 25.00
N ASN A 241 -2.02 -0.85 24.79
CA ASN A 241 -1.08 -0.47 25.84
C ASN A 241 -1.12 1.04 26.04
N GLY A 242 -1.22 1.49 27.30
CA GLY A 242 -1.34 2.90 27.63
C GLY A 242 -2.77 3.41 27.52
N LYS A 243 -2.91 4.67 27.12
CA LYS A 243 -4.14 5.43 27.11
C LYS A 243 -4.76 5.47 25.69
N ILE A 244 -6.09 5.40 25.63
CA ILE A 244 -6.90 5.82 24.49
C ILE A 244 -7.55 7.15 24.84
N ASP A 245 -7.44 8.18 23.99
CA ASP A 245 -7.97 9.52 24.30
C ASP A 245 -9.48 9.51 24.50
N SER A 246 -10.22 8.94 23.56
CA SER A 246 -11.63 8.66 23.76
C SER A 246 -12.14 7.47 22.92
N VAL A 247 -13.18 6.82 23.47
CA VAL A 247 -13.90 5.72 22.81
C VAL A 247 -15.36 6.17 22.63
N LYS A 248 -15.91 6.01 21.42
CA LYS A 248 -17.25 6.45 21.11
C LYS A 248 -18.12 5.32 20.56
N ASN A 249 -19.27 5.07 21.19
CA ASN A 249 -20.36 4.24 20.70
C ASN A 249 -19.93 2.90 20.02
N PRO A 250 -19.04 2.08 20.62
CA PRO A 250 -18.70 0.79 20.05
C PRO A 250 -19.92 -0.14 20.07
N LEU A 251 -20.13 -0.91 19.01
CA LEU A 251 -21.34 -1.75 18.89
C LEU A 251 -21.28 -3.04 19.70
N LYS A 252 -20.11 -3.69 19.74
CA LYS A 252 -19.92 -4.97 20.45
C LYS A 252 -18.45 -5.34 20.56
N GLY A 253 -18.14 -6.17 21.56
CA GLY A 253 -16.82 -6.79 21.70
C GLY A 253 -16.15 -6.46 23.03
N LYS A 254 -14.83 -6.32 23.02
CA LYS A 254 -14.05 -6.06 24.23
C LYS A 254 -12.93 -5.07 23.92
N ILE A 255 -12.80 -4.04 24.77
CA ILE A 255 -11.71 -3.07 24.71
C ILE A 255 -10.95 -3.15 26.04
N THR A 256 -9.67 -3.46 25.97
CA THR A 256 -8.75 -3.49 27.13
C THR A 256 -7.70 -2.42 26.95
N ALA A 257 -7.56 -1.51 27.90
CA ALA A 257 -6.57 -0.44 27.90
C ALA A 257 -6.08 -0.18 29.35
N ASP A 258 -4.98 0.55 29.50
CA ASP A 258 -4.57 1.00 30.83
C ASP A 258 -5.42 2.18 31.31
N GLU A 259 -5.80 3.07 30.37
CA GLU A 259 -6.68 4.21 30.60
C GLU A 259 -7.53 4.49 29.36
N ILE A 260 -8.75 4.99 29.56
CA ILE A 260 -9.58 5.65 28.55
C ILE A 260 -9.90 7.04 29.06
N GLY A 261 -9.49 8.09 28.35
CA GLY A 261 -9.66 9.48 28.76
C GLY A 261 -11.13 9.88 28.79
N GLU A 262 -11.88 9.58 27.75
CA GLU A 262 -13.32 9.79 27.69
C GLU A 262 -14.05 8.59 27.08
N LEU A 263 -15.12 8.13 27.72
CA LEU A 263 -15.97 7.06 27.24
C LEU A 263 -17.38 7.61 26.92
N ILE A 264 -17.66 7.76 25.63
CA ILE A 264 -18.91 8.32 25.10
C ILE A 264 -19.83 7.17 24.70
N LEU A 265 -20.90 6.95 25.48
CA LEU A 265 -21.90 5.90 25.25
C LEU A 265 -23.29 6.51 25.22
N GLU A 266 -23.82 6.71 24.04
CA GLU A 266 -25.14 7.29 23.79
C GLU A 266 -26.16 6.19 23.51
N ASP A 267 -27.26 6.12 24.28
CA ASP A 267 -28.23 5.01 24.24
C ASP A 267 -28.89 4.82 22.86
N ASP A 268 -29.06 5.88 22.11
CA ASP A 268 -29.62 5.83 20.76
C ASP A 268 -28.66 5.21 19.71
N PHE A 269 -27.38 5.07 20.04
CA PHE A 269 -26.35 4.66 19.08
C PHE A 269 -25.62 3.37 19.43
N CYS A 270 -25.62 2.95 20.71
CA CYS A 270 -25.00 1.69 21.12
C CYS A 270 -25.74 1.04 22.28
N ASP A 271 -25.75 -0.28 22.28
CA ASP A 271 -26.16 -1.09 23.41
C ASP A 271 -24.96 -1.31 24.34
N LYS A 272 -24.95 -0.59 25.46
CA LYS A 272 -23.87 -0.59 26.46
C LYS A 272 -23.55 -1.98 27.02
N THR A 273 -24.46 -2.93 26.92
CA THR A 273 -24.28 -4.31 27.41
C THR A 273 -23.48 -5.18 26.49
N LYS A 274 -23.29 -4.80 25.23
CA LYS A 274 -22.60 -5.58 24.18
C LYS A 274 -21.12 -5.33 24.08
N THR A 275 -20.60 -4.26 24.70
CA THR A 275 -19.18 -3.96 24.72
C THR A 275 -18.64 -3.99 26.14
N THR A 276 -17.63 -4.83 26.37
CA THR A 276 -16.95 -4.92 27.65
C THR A 276 -15.71 -4.01 27.65
N ILE A 277 -15.64 -3.08 28.59
CA ILE A 277 -14.46 -2.24 28.83
C ILE A 277 -13.68 -2.82 30.00
N VAL A 278 -12.37 -3.01 29.83
CA VAL A 278 -11.46 -3.54 30.88
C VAL A 278 -10.26 -2.61 31.03
N TYR A 279 -10.04 -2.18 32.26
CA TYR A 279 -8.86 -1.41 32.66
C TYR A 279 -7.84 -2.33 33.32
N ARG A 280 -6.58 -2.37 32.81
CA ARG A 280 -5.56 -3.28 33.34
C ARG A 280 -5.06 -2.89 34.74
N ASN A 281 -5.02 -1.61 35.05
CA ASN A 281 -4.41 -1.08 36.28
C ASN A 281 -5.38 -0.88 37.45
N MET A 282 -6.60 -1.42 37.40
CA MET A 282 -7.57 -1.32 38.52
C MET A 282 -7.45 -2.47 39.55
N ASN A 283 -6.40 -3.28 39.50
CA ASN A 283 -6.13 -4.30 40.50
C ASN A 283 -4.92 -3.86 41.39
N ASN A 284 -5.17 -2.94 42.33
CA ASN A 284 -4.42 -2.76 43.57
C ASN A 284 -5.37 -2.49 44.73
#